data_9cb2e7babdc6b879ab2eacd0427ef2bd
#
_entry.id   9cb2e7babdc6b879ab2eacd0427ef2bd
#
_cell.length_a   1.000
_cell.length_b   1.000
_cell.length_c   1.000
_cell.angle_alpha   90.00
_cell.angle_beta   90.00
_cell.angle_gamma   90.00
#
_symmetry.space_group_name_H-M   'P 1'
#
loop_
_entity.id
_entity.type
_entity.pdbx_description
1 polymer ?
#
loop_
_entity_poly.entity_id
_entity_poly.type
_entity_poly.pdbx_seq_one_letter_code
_entity_poly.pdbx_strand_id
1 'polypeptide(L)'
;MSKSKYFSILDSLTETNSKPAELNDRILLVDGLNTFIRAWTTSPVTNDDGVHVGGITGSLLSIVYAIKNIKPTRVILCWDGRGGSQRRRKLFPEYKASRRNKVNLNRSFQGNVDKAADNQNMKMQLGRLVQYVSNLPMSTLAIENIEADDSIAYVCKQVLPESQCFIMSSDKDFIQLVDDRISVWSPTKKKLYFKDDVEVDYGVPAHNFLLYRVLTGDKSDCIPGIKGTGLKTLQKRLPALFSDKKLTLDDLVDLSADSSIKMLQQITDSTDQLELNYKLMQLHDVDISGNSKEIIRNVINGELTRLNKTNFKVLLMEDRMTNGIKNLDFWMREVFTTLDALSSTK
;
A
#
# COMPACT_ATOMS: atom_id res chain seq x y z
N MET A 1 -0.04 -21.82 8.15
CA MET A 1 -1.18 -22.13 7.26
C MET A 1 -0.71 -22.14 5.81
N SER A 2 -1.09 -23.12 5.01
CA SER A 2 -0.57 -23.29 3.65
C SER A 2 -1.13 -22.25 2.68
N LYS A 3 -0.35 -21.86 1.64
CA LYS A 3 -0.77 -21.02 0.50
C LYS A 3 -2.14 -21.43 -0.06
N SER A 4 -2.51 -22.70 0.04
CA SER A 4 -3.75 -23.29 -0.44
C SER A 4 -5.01 -22.68 0.20
N LYS A 5 -5.00 -22.33 1.49
CA LYS A 5 -6.20 -21.83 2.18
C LYS A 5 -6.63 -20.42 1.71
N TYR A 6 -5.65 -19.54 1.43
CA TYR A 6 -5.98 -18.18 0.96
C TYR A 6 -6.56 -18.19 -0.46
N PHE A 7 -6.03 -19.05 -1.32
CA PHE A 7 -6.53 -19.18 -2.69
C PHE A 7 -7.90 -19.87 -2.75
N SER A 8 -8.16 -20.84 -1.87
CA SER A 8 -9.50 -21.44 -1.79
C SER A 8 -10.57 -20.45 -1.31
N ILE A 9 -10.23 -19.52 -0.41
CA ILE A 9 -11.14 -18.44 0.00
C ILE A 9 -11.40 -17.48 -1.17
N LEU A 10 -10.36 -17.10 -1.92
CA LEU A 10 -10.52 -16.27 -3.11
C LEU A 10 -11.32 -16.97 -4.20
N ASP A 11 -11.14 -18.25 -4.40
CA ASP A 11 -11.92 -19.06 -5.35
C ASP A 11 -13.38 -19.19 -4.91
N SER A 12 -13.66 -19.39 -3.62
CA SER A 12 -15.03 -19.42 -3.09
C SER A 12 -15.75 -18.06 -3.24
N LEU A 13 -15.02 -16.95 -3.12
CA LEU A 13 -15.57 -15.61 -3.40
C LEU A 13 -15.86 -15.39 -4.90
N THR A 14 -15.18 -16.12 -5.80
CA THR A 14 -15.44 -16.05 -7.24
C THR A 14 -16.56 -17.00 -7.67
N GLU A 15 -16.77 -18.13 -7.01
CA GLU A 15 -17.78 -19.12 -7.35
C GLU A 15 -19.21 -18.72 -6.91
N THR A 16 -19.34 -17.85 -5.90
CA THR A 16 -20.66 -17.40 -5.40
C THR A 16 -21.36 -16.39 -6.31
N ASN A 17 -20.71 -15.82 -7.32
CA ASN A 17 -21.30 -14.88 -8.25
C ASN A 17 -21.49 -15.51 -9.63
N SER A 18 -22.70 -16.04 -9.92
CA SER A 18 -23.15 -16.46 -11.24
C SER A 18 -23.37 -15.30 -12.23
N LYS A 19 -23.15 -14.03 -11.81
CA LYS A 19 -23.18 -12.86 -12.68
C LYS A 19 -21.81 -12.64 -13.33
N PRO A 20 -21.77 -12.15 -14.59
CA PRO A 20 -20.52 -11.66 -15.17
C PRO A 20 -19.87 -10.64 -14.24
N ALA A 21 -18.55 -10.73 -14.07
CA ALA A 21 -17.81 -9.79 -13.24
C ALA A 21 -17.96 -8.37 -13.80
N GLU A 22 -18.38 -7.44 -12.96
CA GLU A 22 -18.55 -6.03 -13.32
C GLU A 22 -17.28 -5.24 -12.97
N LEU A 23 -17.08 -4.15 -13.71
CA LEU A 23 -16.03 -3.20 -13.38
C LEU A 23 -16.26 -2.68 -11.95
N ASN A 24 -15.24 -2.67 -11.14
CA ASN A 24 -15.26 -2.27 -9.73
C ASN A 24 -15.82 -3.30 -8.72
N ASP A 25 -16.13 -4.53 -9.10
CA ASP A 25 -16.47 -5.57 -8.11
C ASP A 25 -15.27 -5.87 -7.19
N ARG A 26 -14.08 -6.02 -7.79
CA ARG A 26 -12.84 -6.37 -7.11
C ARG A 26 -11.71 -5.44 -7.53
N ILE A 27 -11.26 -4.60 -6.62
CA ILE A 27 -10.27 -3.57 -6.91
C ILE A 27 -8.92 -3.94 -6.30
N LEU A 28 -7.87 -3.93 -7.10
CA LEU A 28 -6.51 -3.95 -6.61
C LEU A 28 -5.95 -2.53 -6.59
N LEU A 29 -5.74 -1.98 -5.39
CA LEU A 29 -5.05 -0.70 -5.20
C LEU A 29 -3.59 -0.97 -4.88
N VAL A 30 -2.70 -0.42 -5.66
CA VAL A 30 -1.25 -0.63 -5.53
C VAL A 30 -0.60 0.63 -5.01
N ASP A 31 0.08 0.53 -3.87
CA ASP A 31 1.02 1.54 -3.41
C ASP A 31 2.26 1.50 -4.33
N GLY A 32 2.29 2.42 -5.29
CA GLY A 32 3.24 2.40 -6.39
C GLY A 32 4.68 2.62 -5.92
N LEU A 33 4.90 3.62 -5.05
CA LEU A 33 6.24 3.93 -4.57
C LEU A 33 6.79 2.84 -3.65
N ASN A 34 5.98 2.31 -2.73
CA ASN A 34 6.37 1.19 -1.87
C ASN A 34 6.74 -0.05 -2.70
N THR A 35 5.92 -0.37 -3.71
CA THR A 35 6.17 -1.49 -4.62
C THR A 35 7.47 -1.29 -5.41
N PHE A 36 7.69 -0.10 -5.95
CA PHE A 36 8.88 0.23 -6.73
C PHE A 36 10.16 0.20 -5.89
N ILE A 37 10.20 0.91 -4.75
CA ILE A 37 11.39 0.97 -3.90
C ILE A 37 11.79 -0.42 -3.41
N ARG A 38 10.81 -1.24 -3.02
CA ARG A 38 11.07 -2.62 -2.62
C ARG A 38 11.67 -3.43 -3.76
N ALA A 39 11.10 -3.34 -4.97
CA ALA A 39 11.60 -4.03 -6.14
C ALA A 39 13.02 -3.57 -6.50
N TRP A 40 13.23 -2.25 -6.54
CA TRP A 40 14.51 -1.65 -6.90
C TRP A 40 15.63 -2.04 -5.90
N THR A 41 15.32 -2.10 -4.60
CA THR A 41 16.33 -2.44 -3.57
C THR A 41 16.68 -3.92 -3.50
N THR A 42 15.83 -4.82 -4.01
CA THR A 42 16.01 -6.26 -3.80
C THR A 42 16.18 -7.08 -5.08
N SER A 43 15.82 -6.52 -6.24
CA SER A 43 15.93 -7.25 -7.52
C SER A 43 17.31 -7.02 -8.15
N PRO A 44 18.06 -8.07 -8.48
CA PRO A 44 19.37 -7.96 -9.13
C PRO A 44 19.29 -7.91 -10.67
N VAL A 45 18.10 -7.77 -11.24
CA VAL A 45 17.89 -7.87 -12.68
C VAL A 45 18.58 -6.71 -13.42
N THR A 46 19.34 -7.04 -14.46
CA THR A 46 19.94 -6.10 -15.38
C THR A 46 19.33 -6.25 -16.78
N ASN A 47 19.44 -5.21 -17.58
CA ASN A 47 19.13 -5.28 -19.01
C ASN A 47 20.29 -5.94 -19.80
N ASP A 48 20.16 -6.00 -21.13
CA ASP A 48 21.14 -6.63 -22.02
C ASP A 48 22.52 -5.88 -22.03
N ASP A 49 22.55 -4.62 -21.58
CA ASP A 49 23.79 -3.83 -21.41
C ASP A 49 24.40 -3.96 -19.98
N GLY A 50 23.81 -4.77 -19.12
CA GLY A 50 24.25 -4.93 -17.73
C GLY A 50 23.80 -3.79 -16.81
N VAL A 51 22.94 -2.86 -17.26
CA VAL A 51 22.39 -1.79 -16.44
C VAL A 51 21.26 -2.34 -15.57
N HIS A 52 21.26 -1.97 -14.27
CA HIS A 52 20.23 -2.40 -13.36
C HIS A 52 18.83 -1.88 -13.76
N VAL A 53 17.86 -2.78 -13.89
CA VAL A 53 16.45 -2.52 -14.24
C VAL A 53 15.48 -3.24 -13.29
N GLY A 54 15.97 -3.67 -12.15
CA GLY A 54 15.21 -4.44 -11.16
C GLY A 54 14.01 -3.73 -10.59
N GLY A 55 14.02 -2.38 -10.54
CA GLY A 55 12.88 -1.59 -10.12
C GLY A 55 11.69 -1.74 -11.07
N ILE A 56 11.93 -1.67 -12.37
CA ILE A 56 10.89 -1.84 -13.40
C ILE A 56 10.38 -3.28 -13.40
N THR A 57 11.29 -4.23 -13.64
CA THR A 57 10.92 -5.65 -13.79
C THR A 57 10.29 -6.23 -12.54
N GLY A 58 10.87 -5.95 -11.38
CA GLY A 58 10.37 -6.44 -10.11
C GLY A 58 9.02 -5.85 -9.73
N SER A 59 8.75 -4.57 -10.06
CA SER A 59 7.44 -3.96 -9.85
C SER A 59 6.38 -4.59 -10.74
N LEU A 60 6.63 -4.69 -12.04
CA LEU A 60 5.71 -5.31 -12.99
C LEU A 60 5.38 -6.76 -12.61
N LEU A 61 6.39 -7.56 -12.29
CA LEU A 61 6.21 -8.95 -11.88
C LEU A 61 5.44 -9.07 -10.55
N SER A 62 5.68 -8.15 -9.61
CA SER A 62 4.98 -8.14 -8.32
C SER A 62 3.50 -7.80 -8.47
N ILE A 63 3.18 -6.80 -9.31
CA ILE A 63 1.80 -6.41 -9.63
C ILE A 63 1.09 -7.56 -10.33
N VAL A 64 1.72 -8.15 -11.34
CA VAL A 64 1.15 -9.29 -12.07
C VAL A 64 0.92 -10.50 -11.16
N TYR A 65 1.83 -10.75 -10.23
CA TYR A 65 1.62 -11.80 -9.24
C TYR A 65 0.38 -11.54 -8.38
N ALA A 66 0.17 -10.29 -7.95
CA ALA A 66 -1.05 -9.91 -7.22
C ALA A 66 -2.30 -10.06 -8.11
N ILE A 67 -2.27 -9.61 -9.38
CA ILE A 67 -3.40 -9.76 -10.32
C ILE A 67 -3.79 -11.23 -10.48
N LYS A 68 -2.82 -12.13 -10.69
CA LYS A 68 -3.08 -13.56 -10.87
C LYS A 68 -3.74 -14.23 -9.66
N ASN A 69 -3.36 -13.79 -8.45
CA ASN A 69 -3.87 -14.37 -7.22
C ASN A 69 -5.20 -13.75 -6.78
N ILE A 70 -5.37 -12.44 -6.96
CA ILE A 70 -6.55 -11.70 -6.53
C ILE A 70 -7.64 -11.73 -7.61
N LYS A 71 -7.28 -11.84 -8.89
CA LYS A 71 -8.19 -11.75 -10.06
C LYS A 71 -9.07 -10.49 -9.99
N PRO A 72 -8.47 -9.29 -9.90
CA PRO A 72 -9.23 -8.05 -9.78
C PRO A 72 -9.96 -7.73 -11.08
N THR A 73 -11.08 -7.00 -10.99
CA THR A 73 -11.78 -6.43 -12.13
C THR A 73 -11.23 -5.06 -12.53
N ARG A 74 -10.47 -4.44 -11.62
CA ARG A 74 -9.77 -3.16 -11.86
C ARG A 74 -8.48 -3.09 -11.06
N VAL A 75 -7.46 -2.45 -11.64
CA VAL A 75 -6.20 -2.15 -10.97
C VAL A 75 -5.98 -0.64 -10.96
N ILE A 76 -5.63 -0.08 -9.79
CA ILE A 76 -5.37 1.34 -9.59
C ILE A 76 -4.00 1.48 -8.93
N LEU A 77 -3.04 2.12 -9.63
CA LEU A 77 -1.76 2.50 -9.06
C LEU A 77 -1.86 3.87 -8.43
N CYS A 78 -1.50 3.97 -7.16
CA CYS A 78 -1.46 5.22 -6.42
C CYS A 78 -0.01 5.62 -6.15
N TRP A 79 0.33 6.86 -6.49
CA TRP A 79 1.64 7.46 -6.28
C TRP A 79 1.54 8.62 -5.31
N ASP A 80 2.60 8.85 -4.54
CA ASP A 80 2.71 10.10 -3.79
C ASP A 80 2.72 11.28 -4.75
N GLY A 81 1.83 12.23 -4.53
CA GLY A 81 1.84 13.49 -5.26
C GLY A 81 3.02 14.37 -4.86
N ARG A 82 3.37 15.30 -5.73
CA ARG A 82 4.38 16.31 -5.40
C ARG A 82 3.98 17.04 -4.11
N GLY A 83 4.84 17.02 -3.10
CA GLY A 83 4.55 17.62 -1.80
C GLY A 83 3.61 16.79 -0.90
N GLY A 84 3.34 15.53 -1.20
CA GLY A 84 2.36 14.69 -0.50
C GLY A 84 2.44 14.76 1.03
N SER A 85 3.64 14.69 1.59
CA SER A 85 3.84 14.73 3.05
C SER A 85 3.76 16.14 3.69
N GLN A 86 3.50 17.19 2.92
CA GLN A 86 3.49 18.57 3.46
C GLN A 86 2.42 18.78 4.53
N ARG A 87 1.24 18.19 4.38
CA ARG A 87 0.15 18.29 5.35
C ARG A 87 0.59 17.74 6.72
N ARG A 88 1.12 16.52 6.74
CA ARG A 88 1.60 15.89 7.99
C ARG A 88 2.80 16.64 8.57
N ARG A 89 3.70 17.19 7.74
CA ARG A 89 4.83 18.02 8.21
C ARG A 89 4.42 19.36 8.78
N LYS A 90 3.31 19.94 8.34
CA LYS A 90 2.75 21.15 8.99
C LYS A 90 2.27 20.86 10.40
N LEU A 91 1.72 19.67 10.65
CA LEU A 91 1.30 19.23 11.97
C LEU A 91 2.49 18.79 12.83
N PHE A 92 3.48 18.11 12.22
CA PHE A 92 4.65 17.57 12.89
C PHE A 92 5.88 17.69 11.99
N PRO A 93 6.74 18.71 12.19
CA PRO A 93 7.89 19.03 11.32
C PRO A 93 8.90 17.86 11.15
N GLU A 94 9.02 17.01 12.18
CA GLU A 94 9.89 15.84 12.20
C GLU A 94 9.35 14.67 11.38
N TYR A 95 8.10 14.74 10.91
CA TYR A 95 7.48 13.67 10.13
C TYR A 95 8.35 13.28 8.93
N LYS A 96 8.74 12.00 8.88
CA LYS A 96 9.64 11.43 7.87
C LYS A 96 11.00 12.14 7.74
N ALA A 97 11.47 12.85 8.79
CA ALA A 97 12.74 13.56 8.75
C ALA A 97 13.94 12.62 8.53
N SER A 98 13.90 11.42 9.11
CA SER A 98 14.92 10.38 8.93
C SER A 98 15.10 9.92 7.48
N ARG A 99 14.07 10.11 6.64
CA ARG A 99 14.10 9.72 5.23
C ARG A 99 14.81 10.72 4.34
N ARG A 100 14.99 12.00 4.77
CA ARG A 100 15.60 13.07 3.96
C ARG A 100 17.05 12.77 3.56
N ASN A 101 17.78 12.10 4.43
CA ASN A 101 19.21 11.78 4.23
C ASN A 101 19.43 10.29 3.91
N LYS A 102 18.36 9.50 3.79
CA LYS A 102 18.48 8.08 3.53
C LYS A 102 18.59 7.84 2.03
N VAL A 103 19.76 7.42 1.60
CA VAL A 103 19.96 6.90 0.24
C VAL A 103 19.50 5.46 0.22
N ASN A 104 18.50 5.16 -0.61
CA ASN A 104 18.15 3.77 -0.89
C ASN A 104 19.29 3.18 -1.74
N LEU A 105 19.96 2.16 -1.23
CA LEU A 105 20.99 1.45 -1.97
C LEU A 105 20.41 0.14 -2.49
N ASN A 106 20.75 -0.21 -3.71
CA ASN A 106 20.46 -1.54 -4.22
C ASN A 106 21.32 -2.56 -3.46
N ARG A 107 20.67 -3.47 -2.74
CA ARG A 107 21.34 -4.48 -1.90
C ARG A 107 21.93 -5.63 -2.71
N SER A 108 21.61 -5.73 -3.98
CA SER A 108 22.04 -6.84 -4.85
C SER A 108 23.42 -6.60 -5.46
N PHE A 109 23.90 -5.36 -5.49
CA PHE A 109 25.24 -5.04 -6.00
C PHE A 109 26.20 -4.86 -4.82
N GLN A 110 27.12 -5.82 -4.64
CA GLN A 110 28.23 -5.73 -3.68
C GLN A 110 29.41 -5.07 -4.39
N GLY A 111 29.80 -3.86 -3.95
CA GLY A 111 30.97 -3.15 -4.50
C GLY A 111 30.95 -1.67 -4.11
N ASN A 112 31.94 -0.90 -4.58
CA ASN A 112 31.95 0.57 -4.46
C ASN A 112 30.84 1.16 -5.32
N VAL A 113 29.65 1.32 -4.71
CA VAL A 113 28.48 1.87 -5.39
C VAL A 113 28.59 3.39 -5.37
N ASP A 114 28.60 4.01 -6.55
CA ASP A 114 28.39 5.44 -6.67
C ASP A 114 26.94 5.77 -6.30
N LYS A 115 26.75 6.34 -5.13
CA LYS A 115 25.45 6.71 -4.59
C LYS A 115 24.68 7.69 -5.48
N ALA A 116 25.38 8.54 -6.20
CA ALA A 116 24.76 9.52 -7.10
C ALA A 116 24.24 8.81 -8.35
N ALA A 117 25.02 7.92 -8.96
CA ALA A 117 24.62 7.13 -10.09
C ALA A 117 23.45 6.19 -9.76
N ASP A 118 23.48 5.55 -8.58
CA ASP A 118 22.38 4.69 -8.08
C ASP A 118 21.06 5.48 -7.91
N ASN A 119 21.14 6.66 -7.33
CA ASN A 119 19.96 7.52 -7.15
C ASN A 119 19.42 8.03 -8.50
N GLN A 120 20.29 8.34 -9.45
CA GLN A 120 19.88 8.71 -10.80
C GLN A 120 19.21 7.53 -11.52
N ASN A 121 19.79 6.33 -11.46
CA ASN A 121 19.20 5.10 -12.02
C ASN A 121 17.82 4.84 -11.41
N MET A 122 17.67 4.96 -10.08
CA MET A 122 16.40 4.79 -9.39
C MET A 122 15.32 5.76 -9.93
N LYS A 123 15.65 7.04 -10.08
CA LYS A 123 14.72 8.05 -10.61
C LYS A 123 14.33 7.78 -12.06
N MET A 124 15.30 7.39 -12.89
CA MET A 124 15.05 7.02 -14.29
C MET A 124 14.11 5.81 -14.37
N GLN A 125 14.38 4.75 -13.60
CA GLN A 125 13.52 3.57 -13.57
C GLN A 125 12.10 3.88 -13.07
N LEU A 126 11.96 4.77 -12.07
CA LEU A 126 10.63 5.17 -11.58
C LEU A 126 9.82 5.87 -12.67
N GLY A 127 10.43 6.85 -13.36
CA GLY A 127 9.78 7.54 -14.48
C GLY A 127 9.45 6.58 -15.62
N ARG A 128 10.34 5.63 -15.90
CA ARG A 128 10.13 4.63 -16.95
C ARG A 128 9.03 3.63 -16.59
N LEU A 129 8.93 3.23 -15.32
CA LEU A 129 7.84 2.37 -14.84
C LEU A 129 6.47 3.02 -15.07
N VAL A 130 6.34 4.32 -14.85
CA VAL A 130 5.09 5.05 -15.14
C VAL A 130 4.72 4.94 -16.62
N GLN A 131 5.71 5.05 -17.53
CA GLN A 131 5.48 4.86 -18.97
C GLN A 131 5.05 3.42 -19.32
N TYR A 132 5.63 2.40 -18.69
CA TYR A 132 5.18 1.02 -18.87
C TYR A 132 3.72 0.83 -18.42
N VAL A 133 3.39 1.34 -17.25
CA VAL A 133 2.04 1.23 -16.66
C VAL A 133 1.00 1.95 -17.51
N SER A 134 1.34 3.10 -18.12
CA SER A 134 0.42 3.84 -19.00
C SER A 134 0.03 3.08 -20.28
N ASN A 135 0.69 1.97 -20.61
CA ASN A 135 0.35 1.08 -21.70
C ASN A 135 -0.41 -0.19 -21.25
N LEU A 136 -0.74 -0.28 -19.98
CA LEU A 136 -1.48 -1.40 -19.39
C LEU A 136 -2.91 -0.96 -18.98
N PRO A 137 -3.89 -1.86 -18.92
CA PRO A 137 -5.27 -1.54 -18.53
C PRO A 137 -5.35 -1.30 -17.01
N MET A 138 -4.73 -0.20 -16.56
CA MET A 138 -4.63 0.20 -15.16
C MET A 138 -4.89 1.70 -15.04
N SER A 139 -5.65 2.10 -14.01
CA SER A 139 -5.78 3.52 -13.65
C SER A 139 -4.58 3.97 -12.83
N THR A 140 -4.19 5.24 -12.96
CA THR A 140 -3.10 5.83 -12.21
C THR A 140 -3.58 7.07 -11.45
N LEU A 141 -3.26 7.15 -10.16
CA LEU A 141 -3.55 8.29 -9.29
C LEU A 141 -2.24 8.90 -8.78
N ALA A 142 -2.05 10.18 -8.99
CA ALA A 142 -0.99 10.99 -8.40
C ALA A 142 -1.55 12.38 -8.11
N ILE A 143 -1.93 12.66 -6.88
CA ILE A 143 -2.63 13.89 -6.50
C ILE A 143 -1.67 14.82 -5.77
N GLU A 144 -1.52 16.04 -6.27
CA GLU A 144 -0.61 17.03 -5.67
C GLU A 144 -0.94 17.26 -4.19
N ASN A 145 0.09 17.33 -3.36
CA ASN A 145 0.03 17.48 -1.90
C ASN A 145 -0.69 16.35 -1.13
N ILE A 146 -0.94 15.21 -1.77
CA ILE A 146 -1.57 14.03 -1.16
C ILE A 146 -0.59 12.85 -1.22
N GLU A 147 -0.48 12.10 -0.13
CA GLU A 147 0.26 10.84 -0.10
C GLU A 147 -0.58 9.70 -0.74
N ALA A 148 0.09 8.68 -1.25
CA ALA A 148 -0.58 7.54 -1.87
C ALA A 148 -1.54 6.83 -0.92
N ASP A 149 -1.16 6.72 0.37
CA ASP A 149 -1.96 6.09 1.42
C ASP A 149 -3.30 6.83 1.65
N ASP A 150 -3.30 8.18 1.66
CA ASP A 150 -4.53 8.97 1.75
C ASP A 150 -5.44 8.74 0.53
N SER A 151 -4.86 8.68 -0.68
CA SER A 151 -5.62 8.40 -1.91
C SER A 151 -6.21 7.00 -1.92
N ILE A 152 -5.44 5.99 -1.54
CA ILE A 152 -5.88 4.59 -1.43
C ILE A 152 -7.04 4.48 -0.42
N ALA A 153 -6.86 5.05 0.76
CA ALA A 153 -7.88 5.02 1.81
C ALA A 153 -9.17 5.71 1.37
N TYR A 154 -9.07 6.89 0.73
CA TYR A 154 -10.23 7.62 0.22
C TYR A 154 -10.99 6.82 -0.86
N VAL A 155 -10.27 6.19 -1.79
CA VAL A 155 -10.90 5.34 -2.82
C VAL A 155 -11.64 4.17 -2.18
N CYS A 156 -11.00 3.43 -1.28
CA CYS A 156 -11.59 2.28 -0.62
C CYS A 156 -12.83 2.63 0.23
N LYS A 157 -12.78 3.73 0.95
CA LYS A 157 -13.81 4.05 1.96
C LYS A 157 -14.94 4.90 1.42
N GLN A 158 -14.67 5.77 0.44
CA GLN A 158 -15.65 6.80 0.03
C GLN A 158 -15.98 6.80 -1.46
N VAL A 159 -15.04 6.41 -2.35
CA VAL A 159 -15.32 6.43 -3.81
C VAL A 159 -15.93 5.12 -4.26
N LEU A 160 -15.44 3.99 -3.75
CA LEU A 160 -15.88 2.64 -4.10
C LEU A 160 -16.32 1.87 -2.84
N PRO A 161 -17.37 2.35 -2.13
CA PRO A 161 -17.75 1.79 -0.82
C PRO A 161 -18.34 0.37 -0.92
N GLU A 162 -18.85 -0.06 -2.08
CA GLU A 162 -19.44 -1.38 -2.27
C GLU A 162 -18.47 -2.41 -2.84
N SER A 163 -17.29 -1.97 -3.31
CA SER A 163 -16.30 -2.83 -3.94
C SER A 163 -15.51 -3.64 -2.92
N GLN A 164 -15.13 -4.87 -3.26
CA GLN A 164 -14.07 -5.58 -2.56
C GLN A 164 -12.73 -4.95 -2.90
N CYS A 165 -12.01 -4.43 -1.91
CA CYS A 165 -10.75 -3.73 -2.09
C CYS A 165 -9.57 -4.55 -1.55
N PHE A 166 -8.54 -4.68 -2.38
CA PHE A 166 -7.29 -5.34 -2.04
C PHE A 166 -6.17 -4.31 -2.14
N ILE A 167 -5.56 -3.94 -1.01
CA ILE A 167 -4.47 -2.97 -0.97
C ILE A 167 -3.15 -3.71 -1.03
N MET A 168 -2.36 -3.47 -2.08
CA MET A 168 -1.03 -4.04 -2.23
C MET A 168 0.02 -3.07 -1.69
N SER A 169 0.48 -3.33 -0.47
CA SER A 169 1.59 -2.59 0.16
C SER A 169 2.27 -3.44 1.23
N SER A 170 3.52 -3.13 1.56
CA SER A 170 4.21 -3.63 2.74
C SER A 170 4.10 -2.71 3.95
N ASP A 171 3.42 -1.57 3.80
CA ASP A 171 3.18 -0.64 4.89
C ASP A 171 2.10 -1.21 5.84
N LYS A 172 2.44 -1.19 7.13
CA LYS A 172 1.56 -1.70 8.18
C LYS A 172 0.39 -0.76 8.45
N ASP A 173 0.50 0.50 8.07
CA ASP A 173 -0.54 1.48 8.36
C ASP A 173 -1.85 1.16 7.62
N PHE A 174 -1.78 0.44 6.49
CA PHE A 174 -2.97 -0.08 5.82
C PHE A 174 -3.72 -1.17 6.59
N ILE A 175 -3.09 -1.83 7.56
CA ILE A 175 -3.75 -2.89 8.36
C ILE A 175 -4.96 -2.35 9.13
N GLN A 176 -4.93 -1.07 9.53
CA GLN A 176 -6.08 -0.41 10.18
C GLN A 176 -7.35 -0.37 9.31
N LEU A 177 -7.18 -0.49 7.98
CA LEU A 177 -8.30 -0.45 7.03
C LEU A 177 -8.94 -1.82 6.79
N VAL A 178 -8.32 -2.90 7.28
CA VAL A 178 -8.81 -4.27 7.05
C VAL A 178 -10.16 -4.44 7.73
N ASP A 179 -11.16 -4.80 6.93
CA ASP A 179 -12.52 -5.10 7.36
C ASP A 179 -13.09 -6.27 6.52
N ASP A 180 -14.41 -6.47 6.49
CA ASP A 180 -15.04 -7.56 5.73
C ASP A 180 -14.89 -7.38 4.21
N ARG A 181 -14.60 -6.17 3.74
CA ARG A 181 -14.52 -5.76 2.35
C ARG A 181 -13.11 -5.35 1.90
N ILE A 182 -12.29 -4.87 2.82
CA ILE A 182 -10.94 -4.39 2.56
C ILE A 182 -9.93 -5.38 3.10
N SER A 183 -9.00 -5.84 2.27
CA SER A 183 -7.91 -6.75 2.62
C SER A 183 -6.57 -6.16 2.19
N VAL A 184 -5.48 -6.54 2.84
CA VAL A 184 -4.13 -6.08 2.52
C VAL A 184 -3.28 -7.23 2.00
N TRP A 185 -2.78 -7.10 0.76
CA TRP A 185 -1.79 -7.98 0.19
C TRP A 185 -0.39 -7.47 0.51
N SER A 186 0.35 -8.22 1.34
CA SER A 186 1.75 -7.95 1.63
C SER A 186 2.67 -8.68 0.65
N PRO A 187 3.29 -7.98 -0.31
CA PRO A 187 4.18 -8.63 -1.27
C PRO A 187 5.47 -9.15 -0.63
N THR A 188 5.89 -8.59 0.49
CA THR A 188 7.07 -9.04 1.24
C THR A 188 6.82 -10.38 1.94
N LYS A 189 5.67 -10.52 2.58
CA LYS A 189 5.28 -11.77 3.27
C LYS A 189 4.60 -12.76 2.32
N LYS A 190 4.22 -12.33 1.11
CA LYS A 190 3.39 -13.08 0.15
C LYS A 190 2.11 -13.62 0.82
N LYS A 191 1.47 -12.76 1.60
CA LYS A 191 0.29 -13.06 2.41
C LYS A 191 -0.79 -12.02 2.20
N LEU A 192 -2.03 -12.49 2.07
CA LEU A 192 -3.23 -11.66 2.11
C LEU A 192 -3.73 -11.63 3.55
N TYR A 193 -3.99 -10.43 4.05
CA TYR A 193 -4.51 -10.18 5.39
C TYR A 193 -6.00 -9.91 5.32
N PHE A 194 -6.78 -10.84 5.83
CA PHE A 194 -8.17 -10.65 6.25
C PHE A 194 -8.22 -10.32 7.75
N LYS A 195 -9.39 -10.02 8.29
CA LYS A 195 -9.57 -9.63 9.72
C LYS A 195 -8.87 -10.58 10.70
N ASP A 196 -9.14 -11.88 10.57
CA ASP A 196 -8.58 -12.90 11.46
C ASP A 196 -7.06 -13.00 11.35
N ASP A 197 -6.51 -12.81 10.14
CA ASP A 197 -5.07 -12.85 9.91
C ASP A 197 -4.32 -11.71 10.61
N VAL A 198 -4.96 -10.55 10.75
CA VAL A 198 -4.36 -9.40 11.43
C VAL A 198 -4.12 -9.74 12.89
N GLU A 199 -5.11 -10.29 13.58
CA GLU A 199 -4.97 -10.66 14.98
C GLU A 199 -3.93 -11.78 15.18
N VAL A 200 -3.91 -12.78 14.31
CA VAL A 200 -2.94 -13.88 14.38
C VAL A 200 -1.49 -13.37 14.22
N ASP A 201 -1.23 -12.47 13.27
CA ASP A 201 0.15 -12.04 12.95
C ASP A 201 0.63 -10.86 13.78
N TYR A 202 -0.28 -9.98 14.18
CA TYR A 202 0.05 -8.75 14.92
C TYR A 202 -0.39 -8.78 16.38
N GLY A 203 -1.24 -9.73 16.76
CA GLY A 203 -1.76 -9.89 18.11
C GLY A 203 -2.74 -8.79 18.53
N VAL A 204 -3.29 -8.02 17.58
CA VAL A 204 -4.22 -6.91 17.77
C VAL A 204 -5.33 -7.02 16.73
N PRO A 205 -6.62 -6.90 17.10
CA PRO A 205 -7.70 -6.86 16.14
C PRO A 205 -7.56 -5.69 15.15
N ALA A 206 -7.94 -5.88 13.89
CA ALA A 206 -7.79 -4.87 12.84
C ALA A 206 -8.45 -3.54 13.21
N HIS A 207 -9.63 -3.56 13.82
CA HIS A 207 -10.40 -2.37 14.21
C HIS A 207 -9.74 -1.54 15.33
N ASN A 208 -8.84 -2.12 16.12
CA ASN A 208 -8.06 -1.45 17.16
C ASN A 208 -6.58 -1.25 16.74
N PHE A 209 -6.20 -1.67 15.55
CA PHE A 209 -4.81 -1.61 15.09
C PHE A 209 -4.26 -0.18 15.03
N LEU A 210 -5.09 0.80 14.61
CA LEU A 210 -4.70 2.20 14.63
C LEU A 210 -4.31 2.66 16.04
N LEU A 211 -5.15 2.35 17.06
CA LEU A 211 -4.86 2.75 18.43
C LEU A 211 -3.59 2.09 18.99
N TYR A 212 -3.36 0.83 18.63
CA TYR A 212 -2.10 0.17 18.93
C TYR A 212 -0.90 0.93 18.31
N ARG A 213 -1.01 1.36 17.05
CA ARG A 213 0.03 2.15 16.37
C ARG A 213 0.21 3.53 17.00
N VAL A 214 -0.87 4.20 17.37
CA VAL A 214 -0.85 5.50 18.06
C VAL A 214 -0.07 5.41 19.38
N LEU A 215 -0.29 4.35 20.16
CA LEU A 215 0.42 4.11 21.41
C LEU A 215 1.89 3.76 21.22
N THR A 216 2.21 2.91 20.22
CA THR A 216 3.58 2.43 20.00
C THR A 216 4.43 3.38 19.16
N GLY A 217 3.80 4.30 18.43
CA GLY A 217 4.47 5.21 17.50
C GLY A 217 5.02 4.51 16.24
N ASP A 218 5.69 5.30 15.40
CA ASP A 218 6.41 4.81 14.24
C ASP A 218 7.79 5.44 14.11
N LYS A 219 8.83 4.64 14.34
CA LYS A 219 10.23 5.10 14.22
C LYS A 219 10.61 5.47 12.78
N SER A 220 10.00 4.83 11.78
CA SER A 220 10.32 5.10 10.37
C SER A 220 9.82 6.47 9.93
N ASP A 221 8.74 6.94 10.53
CA ASP A 221 8.11 8.23 10.28
C ASP A 221 8.42 9.27 11.35
N CYS A 222 9.32 8.92 12.29
CA CYS A 222 9.72 9.75 13.43
C CYS A 222 8.57 10.06 14.41
N ILE A 223 7.48 9.30 14.41
CA ILE A 223 6.35 9.48 15.30
C ILE A 223 6.67 8.80 16.65
N PRO A 224 6.73 9.56 17.76
CA PRO A 224 7.07 8.98 19.05
C PRO A 224 5.88 8.20 19.63
N GLY A 225 6.16 7.06 20.25
CA GLY A 225 5.19 6.31 21.04
C GLY A 225 5.37 6.51 22.54
N ILE A 226 4.43 6.02 23.32
CA ILE A 226 4.51 6.00 24.80
C ILE A 226 5.52 4.93 25.23
N LYS A 227 6.39 5.28 26.18
CA LYS A 227 7.40 4.34 26.67
C LYS A 227 6.75 3.16 27.38
N GLY A 228 7.14 1.95 26.98
CA GLY A 228 6.66 0.72 27.62
C GLY A 228 5.41 0.11 26.99
N THR A 229 4.88 0.68 25.90
CA THR A 229 3.69 0.21 25.16
C THR A 229 3.99 -0.91 24.15
N GLY A 230 4.94 -1.81 24.47
CA GLY A 230 5.15 -3.01 23.67
C GLY A 230 3.96 -3.97 23.75
N LEU A 231 3.76 -4.78 22.69
CA LEU A 231 2.61 -5.68 22.54
C LEU A 231 2.29 -6.47 23.82
N LYS A 232 3.27 -7.20 24.37
CA LYS A 232 3.06 -8.02 25.59
C LYS A 232 2.65 -7.19 26.81
N THR A 233 3.17 -5.96 26.92
CA THR A 233 2.81 -5.07 28.02
C THR A 233 1.38 -4.57 27.88
N LEU A 234 1.00 -4.15 26.67
CA LEU A 234 -0.37 -3.73 26.38
C LEU A 234 -1.36 -4.87 26.56
N GLN A 235 -1.07 -6.09 26.10
CA GLN A 235 -1.93 -7.26 26.33
C GLN A 235 -2.18 -7.50 27.84
N LYS A 236 -1.18 -7.30 28.67
CA LYS A 236 -1.29 -7.49 30.12
C LYS A 236 -1.98 -6.33 30.83
N ARG A 237 -1.78 -5.08 30.41
CA ARG A 237 -2.15 -3.89 31.15
C ARG A 237 -3.33 -3.14 30.57
N LEU A 238 -3.63 -3.35 29.30
CA LEU A 238 -4.73 -2.73 28.57
C LEU A 238 -5.47 -3.79 27.71
N PRO A 239 -5.99 -4.87 28.32
CA PRO A 239 -6.60 -5.99 27.59
C PRO A 239 -7.78 -5.58 26.72
N ALA A 240 -8.48 -4.48 27.04
CA ALA A 240 -9.59 -3.96 26.24
C ALA A 240 -9.17 -3.66 24.78
N LEU A 241 -7.91 -3.25 24.55
CA LEU A 241 -7.39 -2.99 23.20
C LEU A 241 -7.37 -4.25 22.31
N PHE A 242 -7.42 -5.43 22.93
CA PHE A 242 -7.34 -6.75 22.29
C PHE A 242 -8.69 -7.48 22.27
N SER A 243 -9.75 -6.78 22.66
CA SER A 243 -11.12 -7.31 22.63
C SER A 243 -11.82 -7.04 21.31
N ASP A 244 -12.97 -7.68 21.11
CA ASP A 244 -13.84 -7.44 19.93
C ASP A 244 -14.50 -6.05 19.93
N LYS A 245 -14.42 -5.31 21.05
CA LYS A 245 -14.94 -3.95 21.14
C LYS A 245 -14.00 -3.01 20.39
N LYS A 246 -14.52 -2.28 19.41
CA LYS A 246 -13.81 -1.16 18.79
C LYS A 246 -13.71 -0.02 19.83
N LEU A 247 -12.50 0.42 20.10
CA LEU A 247 -12.22 1.53 21.01
C LEU A 247 -12.01 2.83 20.24
N THR A 248 -12.23 3.93 20.95
CA THR A 248 -11.82 5.28 20.56
C THR A 248 -10.56 5.69 21.31
N LEU A 249 -9.97 6.84 20.95
CA LEU A 249 -8.85 7.39 21.71
C LEU A 249 -9.29 7.80 23.12
N ASP A 250 -10.49 8.36 23.24
CA ASP A 250 -11.08 8.74 24.54
C ASP A 250 -11.28 7.51 25.45
N ASP A 251 -11.80 6.39 24.88
CA ASP A 251 -11.91 5.13 25.65
C ASP A 251 -10.54 4.69 26.21
N LEU A 252 -9.43 4.89 25.46
CA LEU A 252 -8.09 4.54 25.95
C LEU A 252 -7.63 5.44 27.09
N VAL A 253 -7.90 6.74 27.01
CA VAL A 253 -7.57 7.70 28.05
C VAL A 253 -8.37 7.39 29.31
N ASP A 254 -9.68 7.17 29.19
CA ASP A 254 -10.58 6.85 30.30
C ASP A 254 -10.17 5.54 31.02
N LEU A 255 -9.86 4.49 30.24
CA LEU A 255 -9.37 3.21 30.77
C LEU A 255 -8.02 3.33 31.51
N SER A 256 -7.31 4.43 31.30
CA SER A 256 -5.97 4.67 31.87
C SER A 256 -6.01 5.66 33.06
N ALA A 257 -7.07 6.44 33.20
CA ALA A 257 -7.15 7.62 34.08
C ALA A 257 -6.89 7.32 35.56
N ASP A 258 -7.50 6.28 36.14
CA ASP A 258 -7.42 5.97 37.57
C ASP A 258 -6.38 4.89 37.90
N SER A 259 -5.40 4.68 37.02
CA SER A 259 -4.44 3.61 37.20
C SER A 259 -3.20 4.05 37.96
N SER A 260 -2.77 3.22 38.91
CA SER A 260 -1.47 3.37 39.60
C SER A 260 -0.29 2.86 38.72
N ILE A 261 -0.56 2.32 37.54
CA ILE A 261 0.47 1.76 36.66
C ILE A 261 1.07 2.90 35.84
N LYS A 262 2.38 3.14 36.03
CA LYS A 262 3.12 4.24 35.39
C LYS A 262 2.92 4.34 33.88
N MET A 263 2.83 3.21 33.16
CA MET A 263 2.61 3.21 31.72
C MET A 263 1.21 3.74 31.36
N LEU A 264 0.18 3.38 32.13
CA LEU A 264 -1.18 3.87 31.91
C LEU A 264 -1.30 5.36 32.29
N GLN A 265 -0.67 5.79 33.38
CA GLN A 265 -0.56 7.23 33.70
C GLN A 265 0.09 8.02 32.56
N GLN A 266 1.15 7.48 31.94
CA GLN A 266 1.77 8.13 30.77
C GLN A 266 0.83 8.25 29.57
N ILE A 267 -0.13 7.33 29.38
CA ILE A 267 -1.16 7.46 28.34
C ILE A 267 -2.03 8.69 28.63
N THR A 268 -2.50 8.83 29.85
CA THR A 268 -3.32 9.99 30.29
C THR A 268 -2.52 11.30 30.21
N ASP A 269 -1.27 11.30 30.69
CA ASP A 269 -0.41 12.48 30.70
C ASP A 269 0.02 12.93 29.28
N SER A 270 -0.08 12.05 28.29
CA SER A 270 0.38 12.30 26.92
C SER A 270 -0.78 12.40 25.92
N THR A 271 -1.97 12.78 26.35
CA THR A 271 -3.18 12.85 25.50
C THR A 271 -2.94 13.69 24.25
N ASP A 272 -2.33 14.87 24.35
CA ASP A 272 -2.03 15.75 23.22
C ASP A 272 -1.11 15.06 22.19
N GLN A 273 -0.12 14.30 22.66
CA GLN A 273 0.78 13.52 21.79
C GLN A 273 0.03 12.39 21.08
N LEU A 274 -0.88 11.72 21.78
CA LEU A 274 -1.67 10.63 21.20
C LEU A 274 -2.69 11.17 20.18
N GLU A 275 -3.29 12.31 20.42
CA GLU A 275 -4.13 12.99 19.43
C GLU A 275 -3.35 13.38 18.18
N LEU A 276 -2.13 13.91 18.35
CA LEU A 276 -1.25 14.23 17.23
C LEU A 276 -0.88 12.95 16.45
N ASN A 277 -0.47 11.88 17.15
CA ASN A 277 -0.18 10.60 16.53
C ASN A 277 -1.38 10.07 15.74
N TYR A 278 -2.58 10.15 16.32
CA TYR A 278 -3.82 9.75 15.67
C TYR A 278 -4.05 10.55 14.38
N LYS A 279 -3.93 11.88 14.41
CA LYS A 279 -4.07 12.76 13.25
C LYS A 279 -3.03 12.46 12.15
N LEU A 280 -1.82 12.03 12.53
CA LEU A 280 -0.76 11.69 11.58
C LEU A 280 -0.94 10.31 10.94
N MET A 281 -1.51 9.34 11.66
CA MET A 281 -1.52 7.93 11.27
C MET A 281 -2.87 7.42 10.77
N GLN A 282 -4.00 8.08 11.11
CA GLN A 282 -5.31 7.59 10.74
C GLN A 282 -5.56 7.69 9.22
N LEU A 283 -6.21 6.65 8.67
CA LEU A 283 -6.60 6.53 7.28
C LEU A 283 -8.12 6.31 7.11
N HIS A 284 -8.89 6.35 8.20
CA HIS A 284 -10.35 6.13 8.15
C HIS A 284 -11.12 7.32 7.61
N ASP A 285 -10.68 8.53 7.95
CA ASP A 285 -11.25 9.78 7.46
C ASP A 285 -10.12 10.72 7.08
N VAL A 286 -9.67 10.59 5.84
CA VAL A 286 -8.52 11.35 5.35
C VAL A 286 -8.88 12.81 5.09
N ASP A 287 -8.12 13.70 5.71
CA ASP A 287 -8.27 15.15 5.54
C ASP A 287 -7.61 15.61 4.24
N ILE A 288 -8.35 15.50 3.14
CA ILE A 288 -7.95 15.96 1.81
C ILE A 288 -8.95 16.98 1.28
N SER A 289 -8.47 17.93 0.49
CA SER A 289 -9.30 19.04 -0.01
C SER A 289 -10.46 18.54 -0.88
N GLY A 290 -11.56 19.32 -0.93
CA GLY A 290 -12.69 19.03 -1.81
C GLY A 290 -12.27 18.90 -3.28
N ASN A 291 -11.36 19.77 -3.75
CA ASN A 291 -10.79 19.70 -5.10
C ASN A 291 -10.02 18.37 -5.33
N SER A 292 -9.20 17.94 -4.37
CA SER A 292 -8.49 16.66 -4.47
C SER A 292 -9.47 15.48 -4.50
N LYS A 293 -10.53 15.52 -3.69
CA LYS A 293 -11.61 14.53 -3.70
C LYS A 293 -12.30 14.44 -5.06
N GLU A 294 -12.56 15.57 -5.68
CA GLU A 294 -13.16 15.65 -7.01
C GLU A 294 -12.25 15.09 -8.10
N ILE A 295 -10.95 15.46 -8.09
CA ILE A 295 -9.97 14.92 -9.03
C ILE A 295 -9.90 13.40 -8.92
N ILE A 296 -9.83 12.84 -7.70
CA ILE A 296 -9.81 11.39 -7.50
C ILE A 296 -11.08 10.74 -8.08
N ARG A 297 -12.26 11.30 -7.79
CA ARG A 297 -13.53 10.78 -8.34
C ARG A 297 -13.54 10.82 -9.86
N ASN A 298 -13.06 11.91 -10.48
CA ASN A 298 -13.01 12.06 -11.93
C ASN A 298 -12.08 11.03 -12.56
N VAL A 299 -10.91 10.75 -11.97
CA VAL A 299 -10.01 9.70 -12.46
C VAL A 299 -10.66 8.30 -12.31
N ILE A 300 -11.31 8.05 -11.18
CA ILE A 300 -11.97 6.76 -10.94
C ILE A 300 -13.20 6.56 -11.87
N ASN A 301 -13.97 7.60 -12.14
CA ASN A 301 -15.15 7.54 -13.01
C ASN A 301 -14.83 7.76 -14.49
N GLY A 302 -13.59 8.17 -14.81
CA GLY A 302 -13.15 8.44 -16.18
C GLY A 302 -12.89 7.19 -17.00
N GLU A 303 -12.43 7.41 -18.23
CA GLU A 303 -12.05 6.34 -19.14
C GLU A 303 -10.88 5.52 -18.59
N LEU A 304 -10.90 4.22 -18.84
CA LEU A 304 -9.85 3.31 -18.45
C LEU A 304 -8.77 3.23 -19.54
N THR A 305 -7.53 3.19 -19.11
CA THR A 305 -6.41 2.91 -20.01
C THR A 305 -6.59 1.55 -20.68
N ARG A 306 -6.36 1.49 -21.99
CA ARG A 306 -6.42 0.26 -22.79
C ARG A 306 -5.04 -0.38 -22.88
N LEU A 307 -5.04 -1.69 -23.10
CA LEU A 307 -3.80 -2.44 -23.33
C LEU A 307 -3.14 -2.04 -24.66
N ASN A 308 -2.01 -1.35 -24.60
CA ASN A 308 -1.19 -1.03 -25.78
C ASN A 308 0.05 -1.93 -25.85
N LYS A 309 -0.13 -3.13 -26.42
CA LYS A 309 0.93 -4.14 -26.53
C LYS A 309 2.12 -3.64 -27.38
N THR A 310 1.84 -2.88 -28.42
CA THR A 310 2.87 -2.37 -29.34
C THR A 310 3.80 -1.41 -28.61
N ASN A 311 3.25 -0.37 -27.98
CA ASN A 311 4.07 0.60 -27.25
C ASN A 311 4.79 -0.04 -26.07
N PHE A 312 4.17 -0.98 -25.36
CA PHE A 312 4.84 -1.71 -24.30
C PHE A 312 6.07 -2.48 -24.82
N LYS A 313 5.96 -3.13 -25.98
CA LYS A 313 7.10 -3.81 -26.62
C LYS A 313 8.19 -2.84 -27.07
N VAL A 314 7.80 -1.67 -27.62
CA VAL A 314 8.76 -0.61 -27.97
C VAL A 314 9.57 -0.18 -26.76
N LEU A 315 8.90 0.07 -25.61
CA LEU A 315 9.61 0.42 -24.37
C LEU A 315 10.61 -0.67 -23.94
N LEU A 316 10.25 -1.96 -24.05
CA LEU A 316 11.17 -3.06 -23.73
C LEU A 316 12.39 -3.10 -24.65
N MET A 317 12.21 -2.79 -25.94
CA MET A 317 13.31 -2.72 -26.92
C MET A 317 14.23 -1.53 -26.63
N GLU A 318 13.65 -0.34 -26.36
CA GLU A 318 14.42 0.86 -26.01
C GLU A 318 15.25 0.66 -24.74
N ASP A 319 14.69 -0.01 -23.73
CA ASP A 319 15.36 -0.30 -22.47
C ASP A 319 16.29 -1.54 -22.57
N ARG A 320 16.37 -2.17 -23.74
CA ARG A 320 17.12 -3.42 -23.95
C ARG A 320 16.80 -4.51 -22.93
N MET A 321 15.51 -4.64 -22.62
CA MET A 321 14.98 -5.61 -21.67
C MET A 321 14.33 -6.80 -22.38
N THR A 322 14.96 -7.31 -23.45
CA THR A 322 14.38 -8.35 -24.30
C THR A 322 14.12 -9.66 -23.55
N ASN A 323 14.93 -9.95 -22.54
CA ASN A 323 14.81 -11.12 -21.68
C ASN A 323 14.15 -10.84 -20.31
N GLY A 324 13.74 -9.58 -20.04
CA GLY A 324 13.22 -9.16 -18.74
C GLY A 324 11.89 -9.83 -18.36
N ILE A 325 11.06 -10.16 -19.36
CA ILE A 325 9.77 -10.84 -19.17
C ILE A 325 9.70 -12.04 -20.14
N LYS A 326 9.77 -13.24 -19.58
CA LYS A 326 9.68 -14.48 -20.37
C LYS A 326 8.30 -14.64 -20.99
N ASN A 327 8.23 -15.05 -22.27
CA ASN A 327 6.99 -15.28 -23.01
C ASN A 327 6.01 -14.09 -22.94
N LEU A 328 6.50 -12.90 -23.26
CA LEU A 328 5.78 -11.62 -23.11
C LEU A 328 4.35 -11.65 -23.67
N ASP A 329 4.11 -12.20 -24.85
CA ASP A 329 2.78 -12.23 -25.48
C ASP A 329 1.80 -13.11 -24.69
N PHE A 330 2.27 -14.26 -24.19
CA PHE A 330 1.47 -15.12 -23.31
C PHE A 330 1.21 -14.44 -21.98
N TRP A 331 2.24 -13.82 -21.38
CA TRP A 331 2.15 -13.08 -20.13
C TRP A 331 1.12 -11.93 -20.24
N MET A 332 1.16 -11.14 -21.33
CA MET A 332 0.20 -10.06 -21.55
C MET A 332 -1.22 -10.58 -21.73
N ARG A 333 -1.39 -11.65 -22.53
CA ARG A 333 -2.70 -12.23 -22.77
C ARG A 333 -3.32 -12.80 -21.51
N GLU A 334 -2.55 -13.59 -20.77
CA GLU A 334 -3.02 -14.27 -19.57
C GLU A 334 -3.43 -13.28 -18.45
N VAL A 335 -2.68 -12.19 -18.30
CA VAL A 335 -2.86 -11.27 -17.17
C VAL A 335 -3.86 -10.16 -17.48
N PHE A 336 -3.75 -9.56 -18.67
CA PHE A 336 -4.45 -8.29 -18.93
C PHE A 336 -5.69 -8.42 -19.84
N THR A 337 -5.98 -9.58 -20.42
CA THR A 337 -7.13 -9.72 -21.32
C THR A 337 -8.45 -9.42 -20.61
N THR A 338 -8.66 -9.95 -19.41
CA THR A 338 -9.88 -9.71 -18.63
C THR A 338 -10.01 -8.25 -18.23
N LEU A 339 -8.93 -7.65 -17.75
CA LEU A 339 -8.89 -6.23 -17.38
C LEU A 339 -9.15 -5.32 -18.58
N ASP A 340 -8.57 -5.64 -19.75
CA ASP A 340 -8.77 -4.87 -20.98
C ASP A 340 -10.18 -5.02 -21.53
N ALA A 341 -10.79 -6.20 -21.41
CA ALA A 341 -12.19 -6.44 -21.79
C ALA A 341 -13.14 -5.59 -20.94
N LEU A 342 -12.95 -5.58 -19.61
CA LEU A 342 -13.74 -4.75 -18.69
C LEU A 342 -13.54 -3.25 -18.92
N SER A 343 -12.38 -2.83 -19.39
CA SER A 343 -12.11 -1.45 -19.80
C SER A 343 -12.89 -1.02 -21.05
N SER A 344 -13.45 -1.98 -21.79
CA SER A 344 -14.17 -1.75 -23.06
C SER A 344 -15.69 -1.62 -22.87
N THR A 345 -16.21 -1.96 -21.70
CA THR A 345 -17.65 -2.04 -21.44
C THR A 345 -18.27 -0.73 -20.93
N LYS A 346 -17.49 0.36 -20.89
CA LYS A 346 -17.96 1.72 -20.58
C LYS A 346 -18.22 2.54 -21.83
#